data_e16eea0594dcb85086342589a8188ade
#
_entry.id   e16eea0594dcb85086342589a8188ade
#
_cell.length_a   1.000
_cell.length_b   1.000
_cell.length_c   1.000
_cell.angle_alpha   90.00
_cell.angle_beta   90.00
_cell.angle_gamma   90.00
#
_symmetry.space_group_name_H-M   'P 1'
#
loop_
_entity.id
_entity.type
_entity.pdbx_description
1 polymer ?
#
loop_
_entity_poly.entity_id
_entity_poly.type
_entity_poly.pdbx_seq_one_letter_code
_entity_poly.pdbx_strand_id
1 'polypeptide(L)'
;MKKAFITGCLLLCLIPSVGMLFFPTTKTSENKKLAEFPQKLSHSVFQEFETWFTQHMALRNPMVYADAKLQSVFGVSNVDGIILGEDGWLYYSDTLEDYQGKVMSERQLFNLEHNFSLIAEYLEQQGIGFVLTIAPNKNTLYGEHMPYYYGSGSTVPHSAQKLELDEYYLDLFRLFEAREETLYLKTDSHWNGKGAYLVYSALMEKMGLAPKDFGSPREISRTDGDLNRMLYSFYGNAERDYAYDVKNWGDVEQGWLTTENEAGSGTLLMFRDSFANNLIPFFSEAFAKAYYSKGQPNLLELYLEQYAPSYVVIQKVERNISDYLDMPPVITGVQTQLPDRVMITDTQTTILCAQATADTRYWQISGQVDPAWLERDTRIVIQVGDTCYRAFHQGENGFVLYLKKGMVARQDPLRVYLVNGDSCIQATVSSAELPQE
;
A
#
# COMPACT_ATOMS: atom_id res chain seq x y z
N MET A 1 -56.68 0.03 -4.54
CA MET A 1 -55.26 0.16 -4.98
C MET A 1 -54.54 1.34 -4.34
N LYS A 2 -54.97 2.61 -4.45
CA LYS A 2 -54.25 3.78 -3.87
C LYS A 2 -54.01 3.67 -2.35
N LYS A 3 -55.04 3.28 -1.56
CA LYS A 3 -54.90 3.13 -0.11
C LYS A 3 -53.88 2.04 0.27
N ALA A 4 -53.92 0.89 -0.40
CA ALA A 4 -52.99 -0.20 -0.15
C ALA A 4 -51.53 0.21 -0.48
N PHE A 5 -51.31 0.94 -1.58
CA PHE A 5 -50.01 1.49 -1.96
C PHE A 5 -49.49 2.48 -0.91
N ILE A 6 -50.33 3.45 -0.48
CA ILE A 6 -49.98 4.43 0.55
C ILE A 6 -49.63 3.73 1.87
N THR A 7 -50.48 2.75 2.29
CA THR A 7 -50.21 1.98 3.51
C THR A 7 -48.90 1.19 3.39
N GLY A 8 -48.62 0.58 2.23
CA GLY A 8 -47.33 -0.10 1.98
C GLY A 8 -46.14 0.83 2.10
N CYS A 9 -46.19 2.01 1.50
CA CYS A 9 -45.12 3.01 1.61
C CYS A 9 -44.93 3.47 3.06
N LEU A 10 -46.01 3.74 3.79
CA LEU A 10 -45.92 4.13 5.20
C LEU A 10 -45.33 3.02 6.06
N LEU A 11 -45.69 1.78 5.87
CA LEU A 11 -45.11 0.64 6.59
C LEU A 11 -43.64 0.44 6.27
N LEU A 12 -43.22 0.59 5.02
CA LEU A 12 -41.81 0.53 4.60
C LEU A 12 -40.95 1.60 5.30
N CYS A 13 -41.49 2.78 5.54
CA CYS A 13 -40.77 3.85 6.26
C CYS A 13 -40.86 3.68 7.78
N LEU A 14 -42.04 3.35 8.32
CA LEU A 14 -42.28 3.32 9.76
C LEU A 14 -41.68 2.09 10.45
N ILE A 15 -41.73 0.90 9.81
CA ILE A 15 -41.25 -0.34 10.44
C ILE A 15 -39.76 -0.25 10.76
N PRO A 16 -38.85 0.13 9.84
CA PRO A 16 -37.44 0.26 10.17
C PRO A 16 -37.16 1.36 11.22
N SER A 17 -37.90 2.50 11.13
CA SER A 17 -37.68 3.64 12.01
C SER A 17 -38.14 3.34 13.46
N VAL A 18 -39.35 2.79 13.62
CA VAL A 18 -39.87 2.39 14.93
C VAL A 18 -39.17 1.14 15.44
N GLY A 19 -38.85 0.21 14.56
CA GLY A 19 -38.11 -1.02 14.88
C GLY A 19 -36.75 -0.75 15.47
N MET A 20 -36.09 0.36 15.10
CA MET A 20 -34.80 0.77 15.65
C MET A 20 -34.84 0.94 17.20
N LEU A 21 -35.97 1.31 17.78
CA LEU A 21 -36.11 1.44 19.23
C LEU A 21 -36.00 0.12 19.96
N PHE A 22 -36.28 -1.00 19.27
CA PHE A 22 -36.30 -2.36 19.85
C PHE A 22 -35.16 -3.23 19.33
N PHE A 23 -34.79 -3.06 18.07
CA PHE A 23 -33.81 -3.88 17.34
C PHE A 23 -32.88 -3.00 16.49
N PRO A 24 -32.05 -2.13 17.11
CA PRO A 24 -31.15 -1.28 16.34
C PRO A 24 -30.09 -2.13 15.63
N THR A 25 -29.65 -1.68 14.49
CA THR A 25 -28.45 -2.22 13.84
C THR A 25 -27.25 -1.91 14.72
N THR A 26 -26.51 -2.94 15.13
CA THR A 26 -25.36 -2.81 16.04
C THR A 26 -24.00 -2.94 15.36
N LYS A 27 -23.98 -3.35 14.10
CA LYS A 27 -22.75 -3.50 13.30
C LYS A 27 -23.03 -3.09 11.86
N THR A 28 -22.08 -2.37 11.25
CA THR A 28 -22.06 -2.13 9.80
C THR A 28 -21.15 -3.13 9.12
N SER A 29 -21.41 -3.43 7.83
CA SER A 29 -20.57 -4.30 7.00
C SER A 29 -19.17 -3.75 6.76
N GLU A 30 -19.02 -2.44 6.91
CA GLU A 30 -17.78 -1.71 6.61
C GLU A 30 -16.76 -1.72 7.76
N ASN A 31 -17.01 -2.46 8.84
CA ASN A 31 -16.21 -2.45 10.07
C ASN A 31 -15.96 -1.05 10.69
N LYS A 32 -16.74 -0.06 10.27
CA LYS A 32 -16.64 1.30 10.84
C LYS A 32 -17.36 1.37 12.18
N LYS A 33 -16.83 2.16 13.10
CA LYS A 33 -17.54 2.50 14.33
C LYS A 33 -18.85 3.20 13.98
N LEU A 34 -19.97 2.72 14.54
CA LEU A 34 -21.28 3.37 14.36
C LEU A 34 -21.25 4.79 14.90
N ALA A 35 -21.92 5.70 14.20
CA ALA A 35 -22.05 7.08 14.66
C ALA A 35 -22.74 7.14 16.04
N GLU A 36 -22.25 7.99 16.89
CA GLU A 36 -22.88 8.27 18.20
C GLU A 36 -24.06 9.21 18.03
N PHE A 37 -25.06 9.12 18.91
CA PHE A 37 -26.18 10.05 18.91
C PHE A 37 -25.68 11.48 19.19
N PRO A 38 -26.12 12.50 18.42
CA PRO A 38 -25.66 13.88 18.63
C PRO A 38 -25.93 14.35 20.07
N GLN A 39 -24.87 14.76 20.77
CA GLN A 39 -24.95 15.20 22.16
C GLN A 39 -25.11 16.73 22.30
N LYS A 40 -24.84 17.47 21.24
CA LYS A 40 -24.84 18.94 21.25
C LYS A 40 -25.62 19.49 20.05
N LEU A 41 -26.32 20.59 20.25
CA LEU A 41 -26.92 21.38 19.18
C LEU A 41 -25.78 22.16 18.47
N SER A 42 -25.31 21.64 17.35
CA SER A 42 -24.30 22.24 16.49
C SER A 42 -24.93 22.58 15.13
N HIS A 43 -24.20 23.29 14.27
CA HIS A 43 -24.63 23.51 12.90
C HIS A 43 -24.74 22.19 12.10
N SER A 44 -24.06 21.12 12.51
CA SER A 44 -24.06 19.80 11.90
C SER A 44 -25.04 18.82 12.53
N VAL A 45 -25.84 19.24 13.54
CA VAL A 45 -26.68 18.31 14.32
C VAL A 45 -27.65 17.49 13.44
N PHE A 46 -28.21 18.07 12.40
CA PHE A 46 -29.12 17.35 11.52
C PHE A 46 -28.37 16.29 10.68
N GLN A 47 -27.19 16.62 10.21
CA GLN A 47 -26.34 15.68 9.46
C GLN A 47 -25.81 14.57 10.37
N GLU A 48 -25.42 14.89 11.59
CA GLU A 48 -25.01 13.91 12.61
C GLU A 48 -26.16 12.97 12.97
N PHE A 49 -27.38 13.55 13.15
CA PHE A 49 -28.59 12.74 13.40
C PHE A 49 -28.96 11.85 12.22
N GLU A 50 -28.91 12.36 11.00
CA GLU A 50 -29.16 11.58 9.78
C GLU A 50 -28.18 10.41 9.68
N THR A 51 -26.89 10.66 9.90
CA THR A 51 -25.86 9.63 9.90
C THR A 51 -26.11 8.57 10.98
N TRP A 52 -26.41 9.01 12.21
CA TRP A 52 -26.75 8.11 13.31
C TRP A 52 -28.01 7.30 13.00
N PHE A 53 -29.08 7.96 12.55
CA PHE A 53 -30.35 7.31 12.25
C PHE A 53 -30.22 6.25 11.15
N THR A 54 -29.57 6.60 10.04
CA THR A 54 -29.37 5.67 8.91
C THR A 54 -28.51 4.47 9.27
N GLN A 55 -27.51 4.66 10.15
CA GLN A 55 -26.66 3.56 10.60
C GLN A 55 -27.35 2.62 11.61
N HIS A 56 -28.28 3.13 12.45
CA HIS A 56 -28.95 2.35 13.49
C HIS A 56 -30.33 1.83 13.09
N MET A 57 -30.83 2.23 11.92
CA MET A 57 -32.14 1.82 11.42
C MET A 57 -32.29 0.29 11.45
N ALA A 58 -33.43 -0.19 11.98
CA ALA A 58 -33.72 -1.63 11.99
C ALA A 58 -33.79 -2.19 10.56
N LEU A 59 -33.36 -3.43 10.39
CA LEU A 59 -33.35 -4.12 9.10
C LEU A 59 -32.43 -3.47 8.03
N ARG A 60 -31.56 -2.51 8.41
CA ARG A 60 -30.64 -1.88 7.46
C ARG A 60 -29.86 -2.90 6.64
N ASN A 61 -29.18 -3.83 7.29
CA ASN A 61 -28.34 -4.81 6.59
C ASN A 61 -29.14 -5.74 5.64
N PRO A 62 -30.29 -6.33 6.03
CA PRO A 62 -31.15 -7.04 5.08
C PRO A 62 -31.65 -6.19 3.92
N MET A 63 -31.95 -4.92 4.14
CA MET A 63 -32.40 -4.00 3.08
C MET A 63 -31.27 -3.68 2.10
N VAL A 64 -30.06 -3.40 2.60
CA VAL A 64 -28.87 -3.21 1.77
C VAL A 64 -28.57 -4.46 0.95
N TYR A 65 -28.67 -5.65 1.55
CA TYR A 65 -28.51 -6.90 0.82
C TYR A 65 -29.56 -7.08 -0.28
N ALA A 66 -30.83 -6.84 0.03
CA ALA A 66 -31.92 -6.98 -0.95
C ALA A 66 -31.74 -6.01 -2.12
N ASP A 67 -31.37 -4.77 -1.86
CA ASP A 67 -31.06 -3.76 -2.87
C ASP A 67 -29.87 -4.20 -3.72
N ALA A 68 -28.75 -4.60 -3.10
CA ALA A 68 -27.57 -5.09 -3.80
C ALA A 68 -27.90 -6.28 -4.71
N LYS A 69 -28.72 -7.25 -4.24
CA LYS A 69 -29.16 -8.38 -5.04
C LYS A 69 -30.05 -7.98 -6.20
N LEU A 70 -30.95 -7.04 -5.99
CA LEU A 70 -31.82 -6.53 -7.06
C LEU A 70 -30.99 -5.84 -8.15
N GLN A 71 -30.06 -4.97 -7.76
CA GLN A 71 -29.21 -4.27 -8.72
C GLN A 71 -28.23 -5.19 -9.43
N SER A 72 -27.70 -6.21 -8.73
CA SER A 72 -26.77 -7.19 -9.33
C SER A 72 -27.42 -8.02 -10.45
N VAL A 73 -28.75 -8.21 -10.44
CA VAL A 73 -29.47 -8.84 -11.56
C VAL A 73 -29.31 -8.03 -12.85
N PHE A 74 -29.14 -6.72 -12.74
CA PHE A 74 -28.92 -5.83 -13.87
C PHE A 74 -27.42 -5.56 -14.15
N GLY A 75 -26.51 -6.26 -13.47
CA GLY A 75 -25.07 -6.08 -13.60
C GLY A 75 -24.56 -4.76 -13.00
N VAL A 76 -25.33 -4.14 -12.11
CA VAL A 76 -24.99 -2.85 -11.48
C VAL A 76 -24.65 -3.08 -10.00
N SER A 77 -23.53 -2.50 -9.56
CA SER A 77 -23.19 -2.41 -8.13
C SER A 77 -23.91 -1.21 -7.50
N ASN A 78 -24.53 -1.41 -6.35
CA ASN A 78 -25.09 -0.33 -5.53
C ASN A 78 -24.05 0.30 -4.57
N VAL A 79 -22.82 -0.16 -4.64
CA VAL A 79 -21.69 0.31 -3.80
C VAL A 79 -20.61 0.83 -4.71
N ASP A 80 -20.26 2.10 -4.54
CA ASP A 80 -19.06 2.66 -5.15
C ASP A 80 -17.85 1.88 -4.66
N GLY A 81 -16.91 1.62 -5.55
CA GLY A 81 -15.70 0.87 -5.20
C GLY A 81 -15.76 -0.63 -5.51
N ILE A 82 -16.91 -1.17 -5.95
CA ILE A 82 -17.03 -2.59 -6.34
C ILE A 82 -17.48 -2.74 -7.78
N ILE A 83 -16.77 -3.57 -8.52
CA ILE A 83 -17.13 -4.01 -9.87
C ILE A 83 -17.65 -5.44 -9.77
N LEU A 84 -18.85 -5.66 -10.33
CA LEU A 84 -19.45 -6.99 -10.46
C LEU A 84 -18.86 -7.66 -11.70
N GLY A 85 -18.00 -8.64 -11.51
CA GLY A 85 -17.45 -9.47 -12.56
C GLY A 85 -18.35 -10.65 -12.94
N GLU A 86 -17.93 -11.42 -13.92
CA GLU A 86 -18.57 -12.64 -14.36
C GLU A 86 -18.32 -13.80 -13.38
N ASP A 87 -19.14 -14.83 -13.39
CA ASP A 87 -19.03 -16.05 -12.58
C ASP A 87 -18.90 -15.82 -11.06
N GLY A 88 -19.44 -14.69 -10.56
CA GLY A 88 -19.44 -14.32 -9.14
C GLY A 88 -18.13 -13.67 -8.67
N TRP A 89 -17.25 -13.29 -9.59
CA TRP A 89 -16.07 -12.50 -9.24
C TRP A 89 -16.46 -11.06 -8.88
N LEU A 90 -15.81 -10.52 -7.87
CA LEU A 90 -15.93 -9.12 -7.47
C LEU A 90 -14.55 -8.47 -7.57
N TYR A 91 -14.48 -7.24 -8.03
CA TYR A 91 -13.24 -6.48 -8.15
C TYR A 91 -13.34 -5.15 -7.43
N TYR A 92 -12.20 -4.64 -6.99
CA TYR A 92 -12.11 -3.32 -6.39
C TYR A 92 -11.93 -2.27 -7.49
N SER A 93 -12.74 -1.21 -7.49
CA SER A 93 -12.75 -0.23 -8.59
C SER A 93 -11.44 0.55 -8.71
N ASP A 94 -10.70 0.72 -7.60
CA ASP A 94 -9.42 1.45 -7.60
C ASP A 94 -8.32 0.74 -8.41
N THR A 95 -8.58 -0.51 -8.83
CA THR A 95 -7.69 -1.26 -9.72
C THR A 95 -8.00 -1.06 -11.20
N LEU A 96 -9.06 -0.28 -11.53
CA LEU A 96 -9.55 -0.14 -12.89
C LEU A 96 -8.59 0.65 -13.79
N GLU A 97 -7.93 1.67 -13.24
CA GLU A 97 -6.96 2.47 -14.00
C GLU A 97 -5.79 1.61 -14.48
N ASP A 98 -5.23 0.76 -13.59
CA ASP A 98 -4.19 -0.20 -13.96
C ASP A 98 -4.71 -1.17 -15.02
N TYR A 99 -5.89 -1.77 -14.80
CA TYR A 99 -6.51 -2.71 -15.73
C TYR A 99 -6.73 -2.12 -17.13
N GLN A 100 -7.07 -0.83 -17.23
CA GLN A 100 -7.24 -0.10 -18.48
C GLN A 100 -5.93 0.40 -19.08
N GLY A 101 -4.79 0.16 -18.44
CA GLY A 101 -3.46 0.48 -18.95
C GLY A 101 -3.01 1.90 -18.69
N LYS A 102 -3.54 2.57 -17.67
CA LYS A 102 -2.96 3.80 -17.17
C LYS A 102 -1.61 3.46 -16.51
N VAL A 103 -0.53 3.92 -17.13
CA VAL A 103 0.82 3.66 -16.64
C VAL A 103 1.50 4.96 -16.22
N MET A 104 2.42 4.85 -15.28
CA MET A 104 3.30 5.94 -14.88
C MET A 104 4.18 6.37 -16.05
N SER A 105 4.65 7.61 -16.03
CA SER A 105 5.66 8.06 -16.96
C SER A 105 6.96 7.26 -16.81
N GLU A 106 7.77 7.18 -17.86
CA GLU A 106 9.08 6.52 -17.80
C GLU A 106 9.97 7.16 -16.72
N ARG A 107 9.81 8.45 -16.46
CA ARG A 107 10.51 9.16 -15.40
C ARG A 107 10.04 8.71 -14.00
N GLN A 108 8.74 8.55 -13.80
CA GLN A 108 8.20 8.06 -12.52
C GLN A 108 8.62 6.62 -12.24
N LEU A 109 8.65 5.77 -13.27
CA LEU A 109 9.15 4.39 -13.13
C LEU A 109 10.61 4.39 -12.70
N PHE A 110 11.48 5.13 -13.38
CA PHE A 110 12.88 5.27 -12.98
C PHE A 110 13.02 5.83 -11.55
N ASN A 111 12.20 6.81 -11.17
CA ASN A 111 12.24 7.38 -9.83
C ASN A 111 11.91 6.34 -8.74
N LEU A 112 10.95 5.44 -8.99
CA LEU A 112 10.66 4.33 -8.09
C LEU A 112 11.82 3.33 -8.01
N GLU A 113 12.37 2.92 -9.15
CA GLU A 113 13.52 2.02 -9.23
C GLU A 113 14.71 2.59 -8.45
N HIS A 114 15.01 3.87 -8.67
CA HIS A 114 16.07 4.58 -7.96
C HIS A 114 15.81 4.64 -6.45
N ASN A 115 14.59 4.97 -6.03
CA ASN A 115 14.25 5.04 -4.61
C ASN A 115 14.39 3.69 -3.90
N PHE A 116 13.92 2.61 -4.54
CA PHE A 116 14.09 1.27 -3.97
C PHE A 116 15.55 0.81 -3.97
N SER A 117 16.34 1.18 -4.97
CA SER A 117 17.78 0.89 -4.97
C SER A 117 18.51 1.58 -3.83
N LEU A 118 18.14 2.81 -3.48
CA LEU A 118 18.70 3.52 -2.33
C LEU A 118 18.37 2.84 -0.99
N ILE A 119 17.13 2.36 -0.84
CA ILE A 119 16.72 1.61 0.35
C ILE A 119 17.52 0.31 0.45
N ALA A 120 17.64 -0.42 -0.65
CA ALA A 120 18.37 -1.68 -0.72
C ALA A 120 19.83 -1.50 -0.34
N GLU A 121 20.51 -0.54 -0.97
CA GLU A 121 21.93 -0.25 -0.69
C GLU A 121 22.14 0.20 0.76
N TYR A 122 21.25 1.06 1.28
CA TYR A 122 21.34 1.48 2.67
C TYR A 122 21.24 0.30 3.65
N LEU A 123 20.28 -0.61 3.42
CA LEU A 123 20.11 -1.79 4.27
C LEU A 123 21.27 -2.78 4.13
N GLU A 124 21.79 -2.98 2.92
CA GLU A 124 22.99 -3.80 2.67
C GLU A 124 24.20 -3.29 3.43
N GLN A 125 24.45 -1.95 3.42
CA GLN A 125 25.53 -1.31 4.21
C GLN A 125 25.39 -1.55 5.71
N GLN A 126 24.16 -1.77 6.21
CA GLN A 126 23.91 -2.15 7.61
C GLN A 126 23.98 -3.67 7.85
N GLY A 127 24.21 -4.48 6.81
CA GLY A 127 24.21 -5.95 6.90
C GLY A 127 22.81 -6.55 7.11
N ILE A 128 21.76 -5.85 6.69
CA ILE A 128 20.36 -6.25 6.83
C ILE A 128 19.84 -6.76 5.48
N GLY A 129 19.28 -7.98 5.46
CA GLY A 129 18.63 -8.53 4.27
C GLY A 129 17.40 -7.72 3.89
N PHE A 130 17.23 -7.43 2.60
CA PHE A 130 16.09 -6.67 2.10
C PHE A 130 15.33 -7.42 1.01
N VAL A 131 14.01 -7.44 1.09
CA VAL A 131 13.13 -7.92 0.02
C VAL A 131 11.99 -6.94 -0.20
N LEU A 132 11.84 -6.52 -1.45
CA LEU A 132 10.66 -5.82 -1.97
C LEU A 132 9.77 -6.81 -2.72
N THR A 133 8.47 -6.73 -2.52
CA THR A 133 7.50 -7.48 -3.33
C THR A 133 6.23 -6.68 -3.58
N ILE A 134 5.67 -6.84 -4.78
CA ILE A 134 4.45 -6.16 -5.21
C ILE A 134 3.38 -7.22 -5.43
N ALA A 135 2.28 -7.13 -4.66
CA ALA A 135 1.14 -8.02 -4.82
C ALA A 135 0.30 -7.59 -6.03
N PRO A 136 0.12 -8.44 -7.04
CA PRO A 136 -0.72 -8.12 -8.19
C PRO A 136 -2.16 -7.76 -7.80
N ASN A 137 -2.76 -6.80 -8.49
CA ASN A 137 -4.20 -6.61 -8.40
C ASN A 137 -4.93 -7.86 -8.93
N LYS A 138 -6.09 -8.15 -8.38
CA LYS A 138 -6.84 -9.33 -8.80
C LYS A 138 -7.19 -9.34 -10.28
N ASN A 139 -7.56 -8.19 -10.84
CA ASN A 139 -7.88 -8.07 -12.27
C ASN A 139 -6.64 -8.06 -13.19
N THR A 140 -5.44 -7.89 -12.66
CA THR A 140 -4.20 -8.11 -13.40
C THR A 140 -3.99 -9.59 -13.71
N LEU A 141 -4.35 -10.49 -12.78
CA LEU A 141 -4.18 -11.94 -12.91
C LEU A 141 -5.42 -12.66 -13.45
N TYR A 142 -6.61 -12.18 -13.12
CA TYR A 142 -7.90 -12.81 -13.41
C TYR A 142 -8.84 -11.83 -14.13
N GLY A 143 -8.30 -11.05 -15.05
CA GLY A 143 -9.03 -10.03 -15.82
C GLY A 143 -10.06 -10.59 -16.78
N GLU A 144 -9.99 -11.89 -17.11
CA GLU A 144 -10.96 -12.60 -17.96
C GLU A 144 -12.37 -12.63 -17.37
N HIS A 145 -12.53 -12.41 -16.07
CA HIS A 145 -13.83 -12.31 -15.40
C HIS A 145 -14.33 -10.86 -15.23
N MET A 146 -13.56 -9.87 -15.72
CA MET A 146 -14.02 -8.48 -15.73
C MET A 146 -15.17 -8.29 -16.70
N PRO A 147 -16.15 -7.42 -16.39
CA PRO A 147 -17.25 -7.16 -17.32
C PRO A 147 -16.74 -6.61 -18.65
N TYR A 148 -17.30 -7.10 -19.76
CA TYR A 148 -16.89 -6.77 -21.12
C TYR A 148 -16.86 -5.26 -21.43
N TYR A 149 -17.69 -4.47 -20.78
CA TYR A 149 -17.78 -3.02 -21.01
C TYR A 149 -16.60 -2.23 -20.41
N TYR A 150 -15.75 -2.85 -19.61
CA TYR A 150 -14.45 -2.28 -19.20
C TYR A 150 -13.31 -2.60 -20.19
N GLY A 151 -13.62 -3.34 -21.26
CA GLY A 151 -12.63 -3.83 -22.23
C GLY A 151 -12.01 -5.16 -21.81
N SER A 152 -11.10 -5.66 -22.62
CA SER A 152 -10.39 -6.92 -22.39
C SER A 152 -9.14 -6.79 -21.49
N GLY A 153 -9.01 -5.68 -20.80
CA GLY A 153 -7.78 -5.31 -20.12
C GLY A 153 -6.74 -4.72 -21.06
N SER A 154 -5.69 -4.13 -20.50
CA SER A 154 -4.57 -3.64 -21.27
C SER A 154 -3.67 -4.79 -21.72
N THR A 155 -3.21 -4.76 -22.97
CA THR A 155 -2.13 -5.62 -23.45
C THR A 155 -0.75 -5.05 -23.13
N VAL A 156 -0.71 -3.80 -22.63
CA VAL A 156 0.51 -3.13 -22.19
C VAL A 156 0.77 -3.51 -20.72
N PRO A 157 1.98 -3.92 -20.37
CA PRO A 157 2.32 -4.17 -18.98
C PRO A 157 1.98 -2.98 -18.09
N HIS A 158 1.43 -3.25 -16.91
CA HIS A 158 1.10 -2.24 -15.92
C HIS A 158 2.38 -1.59 -15.35
N SER A 159 2.23 -0.45 -14.67
CA SER A 159 3.38 0.27 -14.10
C SER A 159 4.27 -0.62 -13.23
N ALA A 160 3.67 -1.42 -12.35
CA ALA A 160 4.42 -2.32 -11.48
C ALA A 160 5.17 -3.43 -12.23
N GLN A 161 4.62 -3.92 -13.35
CA GLN A 161 5.27 -4.94 -14.21
C GLN A 161 6.40 -4.37 -15.08
N LYS A 162 6.42 -3.04 -15.27
CA LYS A 162 7.47 -2.35 -16.04
C LYS A 162 8.69 -1.98 -15.20
N LEU A 163 8.61 -2.07 -13.87
CA LEU A 163 9.71 -1.73 -12.99
C LEU A 163 10.89 -2.70 -13.22
N GLU A 164 12.05 -2.14 -13.51
CA GLU A 164 13.32 -2.85 -13.64
C GLU A 164 14.02 -2.84 -12.27
N LEU A 165 13.65 -3.80 -11.41
CA LEU A 165 14.14 -3.93 -10.05
C LEU A 165 15.22 -5.01 -9.93
N ASP A 166 16.19 -4.78 -9.06
CA ASP A 166 17.35 -5.63 -8.86
C ASP A 166 17.05 -6.91 -8.04
N GLU A 167 18.10 -7.59 -7.63
CA GLU A 167 18.04 -8.88 -6.91
C GLU A 167 17.21 -8.86 -5.62
N TYR A 168 16.98 -7.71 -5.00
CA TYR A 168 16.12 -7.60 -3.82
C TYR A 168 14.62 -7.74 -4.11
N TYR A 169 14.21 -7.73 -5.37
CA TYR A 169 12.80 -7.85 -5.77
C TYR A 169 12.37 -9.30 -5.94
N LEU A 170 11.22 -9.64 -5.35
CA LEU A 170 10.48 -10.87 -5.60
C LEU A 170 9.28 -10.57 -6.52
N ASP A 171 9.35 -11.04 -7.76
CA ASP A 171 8.31 -10.86 -8.77
C ASP A 171 7.13 -11.82 -8.55
N LEU A 172 6.06 -11.31 -7.93
CA LEU A 172 4.85 -12.10 -7.71
C LEU A 172 3.99 -12.24 -8.97
N PHE A 173 4.11 -11.35 -9.97
CA PHE A 173 3.39 -11.52 -11.23
C PHE A 173 3.80 -12.83 -11.88
N ARG A 174 5.09 -13.03 -12.09
CA ARG A 174 5.62 -14.29 -12.63
C ARG A 174 5.34 -15.49 -11.75
N LEU A 175 5.40 -15.31 -10.42
CA LEU A 175 5.13 -16.39 -9.47
C LEU A 175 3.70 -16.92 -9.61
N PHE A 176 2.71 -16.04 -9.76
CA PHE A 176 1.30 -16.40 -9.91
C PHE A 176 0.97 -16.88 -11.33
N GLU A 177 1.49 -16.22 -12.38
CA GLU A 177 1.28 -16.62 -13.78
C GLU A 177 1.79 -18.04 -14.08
N ALA A 178 2.81 -18.51 -13.36
CA ALA A 178 3.34 -19.86 -13.48
C ALA A 178 2.42 -20.94 -12.87
N ARG A 179 1.22 -20.58 -12.36
CA ARG A 179 0.30 -21.50 -11.69
C ARG A 179 -1.01 -21.63 -12.47
N GLU A 180 -1.49 -22.87 -12.61
CA GLU A 180 -2.79 -23.17 -13.27
C GLU A 180 -3.96 -23.02 -12.30
N GLU A 181 -3.73 -23.13 -10.98
CA GLU A 181 -4.79 -23.04 -9.97
C GLU A 181 -5.12 -21.59 -9.62
N THR A 182 -6.38 -21.34 -9.30
CA THR A 182 -6.84 -20.03 -8.81
C THR A 182 -6.31 -19.80 -7.40
N LEU A 183 -5.50 -18.76 -7.24
CA LEU A 183 -4.82 -18.42 -5.97
C LEU A 183 -5.37 -17.16 -5.31
N TYR A 184 -6.40 -16.56 -5.89
CA TYR A 184 -7.16 -15.44 -5.32
C TYR A 184 -8.59 -15.86 -4.97
N LEU A 185 -9.18 -15.13 -4.03
CA LEU A 185 -10.58 -15.29 -3.67
C LEU A 185 -11.46 -14.54 -4.67
N LYS A 186 -12.62 -15.12 -5.02
CA LYS A 186 -13.56 -14.48 -5.96
C LYS A 186 -14.21 -13.24 -5.35
N THR A 187 -14.57 -13.32 -4.08
CA THR A 187 -15.38 -12.31 -3.39
C THR A 187 -14.59 -11.47 -2.38
N ASP A 188 -13.28 -11.62 -2.37
CA ASP A 188 -12.33 -10.84 -1.57
C ASP A 188 -11.26 -10.24 -2.50
N SER A 189 -10.64 -9.13 -2.15
CA SER A 189 -9.60 -8.50 -2.97
C SER A 189 -8.26 -9.24 -2.92
N HIS A 190 -8.07 -10.14 -1.97
CA HIS A 190 -6.80 -10.79 -1.65
C HIS A 190 -6.66 -12.19 -2.25
N TRP A 191 -5.44 -12.73 -2.19
CA TRP A 191 -5.16 -14.14 -2.43
C TRP A 191 -5.84 -15.05 -1.40
N ASN A 192 -6.09 -16.30 -1.78
CA ASN A 192 -6.56 -17.35 -0.88
C ASN A 192 -5.40 -17.92 -0.02
N GLY A 193 -5.70 -18.82 0.90
CA GLY A 193 -4.69 -19.40 1.79
C GLY A 193 -3.55 -20.11 1.07
N LYS A 194 -3.77 -20.74 -0.08
CA LYS A 194 -2.70 -21.34 -0.89
C LYS A 194 -1.81 -20.29 -1.53
N GLY A 195 -2.40 -19.21 -2.05
CA GLY A 195 -1.66 -18.05 -2.58
C GLY A 195 -0.80 -17.41 -1.50
N ALA A 196 -1.34 -17.22 -0.30
CA ALA A 196 -0.59 -16.71 0.84
C ALA A 196 0.61 -17.60 1.21
N TYR A 197 0.42 -18.91 1.28
CA TYR A 197 1.50 -19.84 1.59
C TYR A 197 2.58 -19.88 0.49
N LEU A 198 2.17 -19.80 -0.78
CA LEU A 198 3.09 -19.71 -1.91
C LEU A 198 3.96 -18.44 -1.80
N VAL A 199 3.37 -17.29 -1.51
CA VAL A 199 4.09 -16.02 -1.35
C VAL A 199 5.02 -16.07 -0.14
N TYR A 200 4.55 -16.58 1.01
CA TYR A 200 5.39 -16.80 2.19
C TYR A 200 6.63 -17.64 1.85
N SER A 201 6.43 -18.78 1.19
CA SER A 201 7.54 -19.69 0.83
C SER A 201 8.55 -19.01 -0.08
N ALA A 202 8.08 -18.31 -1.12
CA ALA A 202 8.95 -17.59 -2.05
C ALA A 202 9.70 -16.41 -1.37
N LEU A 203 9.08 -15.72 -0.42
CA LEU A 203 9.75 -14.68 0.37
C LEU A 203 10.83 -15.26 1.29
N MET A 204 10.58 -16.40 1.95
CA MET A 204 11.60 -17.09 2.75
C MET A 204 12.81 -17.51 1.88
N GLU A 205 12.55 -18.13 0.73
CA GLU A 205 13.59 -18.52 -0.22
C GLU A 205 14.37 -17.30 -0.74
N LYS A 206 13.69 -16.19 -1.02
CA LYS A 206 14.32 -14.93 -1.45
C LYS A 206 15.24 -14.33 -0.39
N MET A 207 14.90 -14.49 0.89
CA MET A 207 15.77 -14.14 2.03
C MET A 207 16.90 -15.16 2.28
N GLY A 208 17.00 -16.22 1.48
CA GLY A 208 17.98 -17.30 1.69
C GLY A 208 17.63 -18.23 2.87
N LEU A 209 16.36 -18.24 3.29
CA LEU A 209 15.84 -19.03 4.40
C LEU A 209 14.98 -20.19 3.90
N ALA A 210 15.05 -21.33 4.58
CA ALA A 210 14.14 -22.44 4.29
C ALA A 210 12.73 -22.09 4.82
N PRO A 211 11.66 -22.17 3.99
CA PRO A 211 10.30 -22.00 4.46
C PRO A 211 9.93 -23.14 5.42
N LYS A 212 9.19 -22.83 6.48
CA LYS A 212 8.61 -23.84 7.36
C LYS A 212 7.48 -24.56 6.62
N ASP A 213 7.48 -25.87 6.66
CA ASP A 213 6.40 -26.69 6.10
C ASP A 213 5.22 -26.76 7.08
N PHE A 214 4.04 -26.35 6.62
CA PHE A 214 2.79 -26.41 7.35
C PHE A 214 1.86 -27.54 6.86
N GLY A 215 2.38 -28.45 6.03
CA GLY A 215 1.63 -29.57 5.46
C GLY A 215 0.58 -29.15 4.46
N SER A 216 -0.39 -30.03 4.22
CA SER A 216 -1.48 -29.78 3.27
C SER A 216 -2.55 -28.90 3.91
N PRO A 217 -3.05 -27.88 3.21
CA PRO A 217 -4.11 -27.03 3.72
C PRO A 217 -5.45 -27.78 3.82
N ARG A 218 -6.25 -27.39 4.78
CA ARG A 218 -7.64 -27.83 4.91
C ARG A 218 -8.54 -26.88 4.11
N GLU A 219 -9.43 -27.44 3.29
CA GLU A 219 -10.48 -26.66 2.62
C GLU A 219 -11.47 -26.11 3.65
N ILE A 220 -11.79 -24.84 3.55
CA ILE A 220 -12.76 -24.15 4.40
C ILE A 220 -13.78 -23.38 3.53
N SER A 221 -14.92 -23.08 4.10
CA SER A 221 -15.92 -22.18 3.52
C SER A 221 -15.81 -20.81 4.16
N ARG A 222 -15.66 -19.77 3.37
CA ARG A 222 -15.52 -18.38 3.81
C ARG A 222 -16.69 -17.54 3.31
N THR A 223 -17.23 -16.67 4.15
CA THR A 223 -18.32 -15.76 3.82
C THR A 223 -17.99 -14.29 4.08
N ASP A 224 -16.79 -14.02 4.64
CA ASP A 224 -16.37 -12.72 5.16
C ASP A 224 -15.39 -11.98 4.24
N GLY A 225 -15.36 -12.33 2.93
CA GLY A 225 -14.57 -11.60 1.95
C GLY A 225 -14.89 -10.10 1.98
N ASP A 226 -13.86 -9.25 1.86
CA ASP A 226 -13.97 -7.80 2.00
C ASP A 226 -14.96 -7.19 0.99
N LEU A 227 -14.86 -7.53 -0.30
CA LEU A 227 -15.76 -7.07 -1.35
C LEU A 227 -17.18 -7.60 -1.17
N ASN A 228 -17.29 -8.87 -0.74
CA ASN A 228 -18.57 -9.50 -0.46
C ASN A 228 -19.31 -8.79 0.70
N ARG A 229 -18.58 -8.44 1.75
CA ARG A 229 -19.13 -7.70 2.90
C ARG A 229 -19.52 -6.27 2.54
N MET A 230 -18.72 -5.59 1.71
CA MET A 230 -19.06 -4.26 1.22
C MET A 230 -20.34 -4.29 0.39
N LEU A 231 -20.49 -5.25 -0.51
CA LEU A 231 -21.64 -5.34 -1.42
C LEU A 231 -22.89 -5.93 -0.75
N TYR A 232 -22.73 -7.05 -0.05
CA TYR A 232 -23.86 -7.82 0.47
C TYR A 232 -24.01 -7.75 1.98
N SER A 233 -23.27 -6.89 2.64
CA SER A 233 -23.23 -6.80 4.10
C SER A 233 -22.83 -8.17 4.68
N PHE A 234 -23.60 -8.71 5.64
CA PHE A 234 -23.34 -10.00 6.28
C PHE A 234 -23.99 -11.21 5.59
N TYR A 235 -24.66 -10.99 4.45
CA TYR A 235 -25.47 -12.00 3.76
C TYR A 235 -24.86 -12.47 2.44
N GLY A 236 -23.57 -12.24 2.25
CA GLY A 236 -22.89 -12.64 1.03
C GLY A 236 -22.78 -14.15 0.82
N ASN A 237 -22.41 -14.55 -0.37
CA ASN A 237 -22.23 -15.96 -0.73
C ASN A 237 -20.97 -16.52 -0.09
N ALA A 238 -21.03 -17.81 0.28
CA ALA A 238 -19.83 -18.53 0.70
C ALA A 238 -18.95 -18.87 -0.51
N GLU A 239 -17.65 -18.81 -0.31
CA GLU A 239 -16.66 -19.29 -1.27
C GLU A 239 -15.66 -20.25 -0.62
N ARG A 240 -14.93 -20.97 -1.46
CA ARG A 240 -13.87 -21.89 -1.03
C ARG A 240 -12.61 -21.12 -0.70
N ASP A 241 -12.00 -21.44 0.46
CA ASP A 241 -10.69 -20.98 0.85
C ASP A 241 -9.89 -22.13 1.49
N TYR A 242 -8.65 -21.88 1.85
CA TYR A 242 -7.72 -22.88 2.37
C TYR A 242 -7.06 -22.39 3.65
N ALA A 243 -7.08 -23.22 4.70
CA ALA A 243 -6.47 -22.91 5.97
C ALA A 243 -5.35 -23.91 6.30
N TYR A 244 -4.21 -23.38 6.69
CA TYR A 244 -3.09 -24.14 7.25
C TYR A 244 -3.19 -24.23 8.77
N ASP A 245 -2.52 -25.20 9.35
CA ASP A 245 -2.45 -25.34 10.81
C ASP A 245 -1.37 -24.41 11.38
N VAL A 246 -1.76 -23.16 11.60
CA VAL A 246 -0.92 -22.07 12.15
C VAL A 246 -1.59 -21.50 13.38
N LYS A 247 -0.79 -21.04 14.35
CA LYS A 247 -1.32 -20.37 15.54
C LYS A 247 -1.99 -19.04 15.19
N ASN A 248 -2.92 -18.62 16.04
CA ASN A 248 -3.41 -17.26 16.02
C ASN A 248 -2.40 -16.34 16.74
N TRP A 249 -1.83 -15.41 16.01
CA TRP A 249 -0.80 -14.48 16.47
C TRP A 249 -1.35 -13.09 16.83
N GLY A 250 -2.67 -12.95 16.96
CA GLY A 250 -3.32 -11.70 17.31
C GLY A 250 -4.15 -11.11 16.16
N ASP A 251 -4.53 -9.85 16.31
CA ASP A 251 -5.34 -9.15 15.33
C ASP A 251 -4.45 -8.60 14.20
N VAL A 252 -4.45 -9.30 13.06
CA VAL A 252 -3.67 -8.95 11.87
C VAL A 252 -4.14 -7.65 11.20
N GLU A 253 -5.31 -7.12 11.57
CA GLU A 253 -5.82 -5.86 11.04
C GLU A 253 -5.21 -4.63 11.71
N GLN A 254 -4.50 -4.80 12.82
CA GLN A 254 -3.85 -3.69 13.53
C GLN A 254 -2.81 -2.99 12.64
N GLY A 255 -2.68 -1.68 12.81
CA GLY A 255 -1.66 -0.87 12.14
C GLY A 255 -0.23 -1.26 12.49
N TRP A 256 -0.03 -1.75 13.72
CA TRP A 256 1.23 -2.30 14.23
C TRP A 256 0.96 -3.58 15.01
N LEU A 257 1.69 -4.64 14.69
CA LEU A 257 1.64 -5.92 15.39
C LEU A 257 3.06 -6.40 15.66
N THR A 258 3.28 -6.94 16.86
CA THR A 258 4.54 -7.60 17.24
C THR A 258 4.24 -9.04 17.63
N THR A 259 5.06 -9.97 17.16
CA THR A 259 4.95 -11.39 17.54
C THR A 259 6.31 -11.91 18.03
N GLU A 260 6.29 -12.83 19.00
CA GLU A 260 7.49 -13.47 19.54
C GLU A 260 7.28 -14.98 19.56
N ASN A 261 8.26 -15.74 19.06
CA ASN A 261 8.24 -17.20 18.98
C ASN A 261 9.60 -17.77 19.37
N GLU A 262 9.66 -18.43 20.52
CA GLU A 262 10.91 -19.03 21.03
C GLU A 262 11.50 -20.12 20.12
N ALA A 263 10.66 -20.75 19.28
CA ALA A 263 11.10 -21.76 18.33
C ALA A 263 11.57 -21.16 16.98
N GLY A 264 11.35 -19.88 16.76
CA GLY A 264 11.77 -19.17 15.56
C GLY A 264 13.23 -18.69 15.61
N SER A 265 13.72 -18.11 14.51
CA SER A 265 15.08 -17.56 14.45
C SER A 265 15.09 -16.20 13.74
N GLY A 266 16.01 -15.32 14.15
CA GLY A 266 16.16 -13.99 13.56
C GLY A 266 15.00 -13.04 13.86
N THR A 267 15.11 -11.82 13.34
CA THR A 267 14.14 -10.74 13.53
C THR A 267 13.68 -10.20 12.19
N LEU A 268 12.38 -10.12 11.98
CA LEU A 268 11.75 -9.57 10.77
C LEU A 268 11.14 -8.20 11.08
N LEU A 269 11.36 -7.21 10.21
CA LEU A 269 10.57 -5.99 10.14
C LEU A 269 9.87 -5.96 8.78
N MET A 270 8.53 -5.95 8.77
CA MET A 270 7.74 -5.94 7.54
C MET A 270 6.86 -4.71 7.47
N PHE A 271 7.09 -3.88 6.44
CA PHE A 271 6.15 -2.84 6.02
C PHE A 271 5.19 -3.46 5.01
N ARG A 272 3.90 -3.32 5.28
CA ARG A 272 2.91 -4.12 4.57
C ARG A 272 1.58 -3.40 4.39
N ASP A 273 0.74 -3.90 3.50
CA ASP A 273 -0.68 -3.60 3.46
C ASP A 273 -1.54 -4.80 3.90
N SER A 274 -2.82 -4.80 3.55
CA SER A 274 -3.75 -5.87 3.92
C SER A 274 -3.44 -7.22 3.26
N PHE A 275 -2.74 -7.23 2.12
CA PHE A 275 -2.36 -8.48 1.46
C PHE A 275 -1.47 -9.36 2.35
N ALA A 276 -0.61 -8.75 3.16
CA ALA A 276 0.22 -9.49 4.09
C ALA A 276 -0.52 -9.99 5.33
N ASN A 277 -1.78 -9.65 5.57
CA ASN A 277 -2.55 -10.18 6.69
C ASN A 277 -2.48 -11.72 6.75
N ASN A 278 -2.60 -12.37 5.59
CA ASN A 278 -2.53 -13.82 5.47
C ASN A 278 -1.11 -14.38 5.51
N LEU A 279 -0.07 -13.54 5.42
CA LEU A 279 1.35 -13.93 5.53
C LEU A 279 1.83 -13.92 6.99
N ILE A 280 1.27 -13.03 7.81
CA ILE A 280 1.68 -12.80 9.21
C ILE A 280 1.74 -14.11 10.01
N PRO A 281 0.73 -15.02 9.99
CA PRO A 281 0.78 -16.25 10.75
C PRO A 281 2.00 -17.13 10.39
N PHE A 282 2.33 -17.23 9.12
CA PHE A 282 3.45 -18.03 8.65
C PHE A 282 4.80 -17.45 9.09
N PHE A 283 5.00 -16.13 8.92
CA PHE A 283 6.22 -15.47 9.35
C PHE A 283 6.39 -15.48 10.86
N SER A 284 5.31 -15.33 11.61
CA SER A 284 5.33 -15.39 13.08
C SER A 284 5.68 -16.78 13.62
N GLU A 285 5.45 -17.84 12.82
CA GLU A 285 5.92 -19.19 13.12
C GLU A 285 7.40 -19.41 12.78
N ALA A 286 7.97 -18.60 11.87
CA ALA A 286 9.33 -18.77 11.38
C ALA A 286 10.35 -17.90 12.15
N PHE A 287 9.98 -16.67 12.51
CA PHE A 287 10.89 -15.72 13.15
C PHE A 287 10.77 -15.71 14.67
N ALA A 288 11.92 -15.52 15.36
CA ALA A 288 11.92 -15.36 16.81
C ALA A 288 11.21 -14.08 17.24
N LYS A 289 11.36 -13.00 16.45
CA LYS A 289 10.62 -11.76 16.61
C LYS A 289 10.20 -11.24 15.24
N ALA A 290 8.97 -10.76 15.12
CA ALA A 290 8.52 -10.11 13.91
C ALA A 290 7.67 -8.87 14.24
N TYR A 291 7.96 -7.81 13.52
CA TYR A 291 7.31 -6.51 13.61
C TYR A 291 6.63 -6.21 12.28
N TYR A 292 5.32 -5.94 12.33
CA TYR A 292 4.48 -5.71 11.15
C TYR A 292 3.87 -4.32 11.22
N SER A 293 4.15 -3.48 10.23
CA SER A 293 3.62 -2.12 10.13
C SER A 293 2.75 -1.95 8.89
N LYS A 294 1.51 -1.46 9.03
CA LYS A 294 0.68 -0.99 7.89
C LYS A 294 1.10 0.42 7.41
N GLY A 295 2.03 1.06 8.09
CA GLY A 295 2.57 2.36 7.68
C GLY A 295 3.61 2.25 6.57
N GLN A 296 3.88 3.37 5.93
CA GLN A 296 5.05 3.53 5.07
C GLN A 296 6.33 3.49 5.93
N PRO A 297 7.51 3.14 5.38
CA PRO A 297 8.77 3.08 6.12
C PRO A 297 9.34 4.46 6.48
N ASN A 298 8.49 5.44 6.79
CA ASN A 298 8.89 6.84 7.04
C ASN A 298 9.93 7.00 8.15
N LEU A 299 9.95 6.06 9.12
CA LEU A 299 10.89 6.03 10.24
C LEU A 299 11.83 4.83 10.15
N LEU A 300 12.23 4.44 8.95
CA LEU A 300 12.99 3.21 8.73
C LEU A 300 14.23 3.15 9.62
N GLU A 301 15.10 4.15 9.60
CA GLU A 301 16.34 4.12 10.40
C GLU A 301 16.06 4.06 11.91
N LEU A 302 15.02 4.75 12.41
CA LEU A 302 14.61 4.64 13.81
C LEU A 302 14.20 3.21 14.16
N TYR A 303 13.45 2.54 13.29
CA TYR A 303 13.03 1.17 13.52
C TYR A 303 14.20 0.18 13.44
N LEU A 304 15.19 0.43 12.56
CA LEU A 304 16.41 -0.38 12.54
C LEU A 304 17.18 -0.27 13.85
N GLU A 305 17.33 0.95 14.37
CA GLU A 305 18.00 1.19 15.67
C GLU A 305 17.23 0.53 16.83
N GLN A 306 15.89 0.60 16.81
CA GLN A 306 15.05 0.12 17.91
C GLN A 306 14.90 -1.40 17.93
N TYR A 307 14.75 -2.02 16.75
CA TYR A 307 14.35 -3.42 16.64
C TYR A 307 15.47 -4.35 16.15
N ALA A 308 16.55 -3.80 15.63
CA ALA A 308 17.71 -4.53 15.09
C ALA A 308 17.30 -5.73 14.21
N PRO A 309 16.47 -5.53 13.15
CA PRO A 309 15.98 -6.62 12.33
C PRO A 309 17.12 -7.27 11.53
N SER A 310 17.05 -8.59 11.35
CA SER A 310 17.91 -9.31 10.42
C SER A 310 17.46 -9.15 8.97
N TYR A 311 16.14 -8.95 8.79
CA TYR A 311 15.50 -8.78 7.48
C TYR A 311 14.46 -7.67 7.52
N VAL A 312 14.43 -6.88 6.46
CA VAL A 312 13.36 -5.92 6.16
C VAL A 312 12.62 -6.38 4.92
N VAL A 313 11.30 -6.44 5.00
CA VAL A 313 10.42 -6.74 3.87
C VAL A 313 9.50 -5.55 3.63
N ILE A 314 9.42 -5.09 2.40
CA ILE A 314 8.39 -4.17 1.93
C ILE A 314 7.44 -4.96 1.03
N GLN A 315 6.20 -5.11 1.45
CA GLN A 315 5.11 -5.68 0.65
C GLN A 315 4.08 -4.60 0.36
N LYS A 316 3.78 -4.38 -0.91
CA LYS A 316 2.81 -3.38 -1.36
C LYS A 316 1.94 -3.93 -2.47
N VAL A 317 0.66 -3.59 -2.49
CA VAL A 317 -0.22 -3.94 -3.61
C VAL A 317 0.05 -3.03 -4.82
N GLU A 318 -0.09 -3.58 -6.00
CA GLU A 318 0.19 -2.95 -7.29
C GLU A 318 -0.37 -1.52 -7.41
N ARG A 319 -1.67 -1.34 -7.14
CA ARG A 319 -2.36 -0.05 -7.24
C ARG A 319 -1.80 1.07 -6.34
N ASN A 320 -1.05 0.71 -5.31
CA ASN A 320 -0.53 1.66 -4.33
C ASN A 320 1.00 1.80 -4.39
N ILE A 321 1.66 1.28 -5.43
CA ILE A 321 3.13 1.35 -5.51
C ILE A 321 3.63 2.78 -5.69
N SER A 322 2.83 3.65 -6.30
CA SER A 322 3.14 5.07 -6.49
C SER A 322 3.30 5.85 -5.19
N ASP A 323 2.79 5.36 -4.05
CA ASP A 323 2.96 6.00 -2.75
C ASP A 323 4.44 6.24 -2.42
N TYR A 324 5.34 5.40 -2.92
CA TYR A 324 6.78 5.52 -2.70
C TYR A 324 7.46 6.64 -3.51
N LEU A 325 6.75 7.25 -4.46
CA LEU A 325 7.21 8.49 -5.13
C LEU A 325 7.04 9.71 -4.23
N ASP A 326 6.00 9.73 -3.40
CA ASP A 326 5.65 10.91 -2.61
C ASP A 326 6.22 10.87 -1.19
N MET A 327 6.44 9.67 -0.66
CA MET A 327 6.84 9.45 0.73
C MET A 327 8.07 8.53 0.85
N PRO A 328 9.26 8.95 0.43
CA PRO A 328 10.48 8.17 0.64
C PRO A 328 10.81 8.07 2.14
N PRO A 329 11.48 6.99 2.57
CA PRO A 329 11.82 6.78 3.97
C PRO A 329 12.87 7.78 4.47
N VAL A 330 12.80 8.10 5.77
CA VAL A 330 13.84 8.88 6.45
C VAL A 330 14.99 7.94 6.82
N ILE A 331 16.01 7.95 6.00
CA ILE A 331 17.31 7.29 6.22
C ILE A 331 18.43 8.25 5.88
N THR A 332 19.59 8.05 6.49
CA THR A 332 20.79 8.82 6.14
C THR A 332 21.14 8.63 4.67
N GLY A 333 21.36 9.71 3.95
CA GLY A 333 21.66 9.71 2.52
C GLY A 333 22.83 8.79 2.15
N VAL A 334 22.67 8.06 1.06
CA VAL A 334 23.70 7.16 0.52
C VAL A 334 24.73 7.97 -0.23
N GLN A 335 26.00 7.84 0.17
CA GLN A 335 27.12 8.56 -0.43
C GLN A 335 27.40 8.09 -1.87
N THR A 336 27.91 9.00 -2.69
CA THR A 336 28.30 8.71 -4.07
C THR A 336 29.45 9.60 -4.52
N GLN A 337 30.02 9.29 -5.66
CA GLN A 337 31.02 10.13 -6.34
C GLN A 337 30.41 10.75 -7.59
N LEU A 338 30.82 11.96 -7.91
CA LEU A 338 30.45 12.63 -9.16
C LEU A 338 31.35 12.15 -10.30
N PRO A 339 30.87 12.15 -11.53
CA PRO A 339 31.72 11.99 -12.73
C PRO A 339 32.82 13.08 -12.77
N ASP A 340 33.95 12.75 -13.39
CA ASP A 340 35.13 13.64 -13.46
C ASP A 340 34.85 14.97 -14.18
N ARG A 341 33.86 14.98 -15.10
CA ARG A 341 33.51 16.17 -15.88
C ARG A 341 32.19 16.75 -15.40
N VAL A 342 32.24 17.92 -14.80
CA VAL A 342 31.07 18.69 -14.38
C VAL A 342 30.90 19.90 -15.26
N MET A 343 29.73 20.07 -15.87
CA MET A 343 29.32 21.27 -16.57
C MET A 343 28.52 22.17 -15.66
N ILE A 344 28.76 23.48 -15.69
CA ILE A 344 27.96 24.46 -14.96
C ILE A 344 26.97 25.08 -15.94
N THR A 345 25.69 25.16 -15.54
CA THR A 345 24.64 25.72 -16.37
C THR A 345 23.79 26.71 -15.57
N ASP A 346 22.98 27.49 -16.28
CA ASP A 346 22.00 28.41 -15.70
C ASP A 346 20.70 27.73 -15.27
N THR A 347 20.67 26.38 -15.24
CA THR A 347 19.53 25.63 -14.73
C THR A 347 19.23 26.03 -13.31
N GLN A 348 18.03 26.56 -13.08
CA GLN A 348 17.62 26.93 -11.74
C GLN A 348 17.01 25.73 -11.00
N THR A 349 17.41 25.57 -9.76
CA THR A 349 16.82 24.61 -8.84
C THR A 349 16.46 25.32 -7.54
N THR A 350 15.35 24.93 -6.93
CA THR A 350 14.99 25.41 -5.59
C THR A 350 15.47 24.40 -4.56
N ILE A 351 16.04 24.87 -3.47
CA ILE A 351 16.38 24.03 -2.30
C ILE A 351 15.74 24.64 -1.06
N LEU A 352 15.07 23.80 -0.31
CA LEU A 352 14.63 24.09 1.05
C LEU A 352 15.32 23.12 2.01
N CYS A 353 15.96 23.65 3.04
CA CYS A 353 16.46 22.84 4.13
C CYS A 353 15.64 23.12 5.39
N ALA A 354 15.05 22.09 5.97
CA ALA A 354 14.23 22.17 7.17
C ALA A 354 14.50 20.97 8.08
N GLN A 355 14.07 21.05 9.33
CA GLN A 355 14.01 19.87 10.17
C GLN A 355 13.00 18.88 9.60
N ALA A 356 13.37 17.61 9.49
CA ALA A 356 12.44 16.58 9.04
C ALA A 356 11.26 16.42 10.02
N THR A 357 10.04 16.39 9.48
CA THR A 357 8.83 16.30 10.30
C THR A 357 8.62 14.88 10.87
N ALA A 358 9.03 13.85 10.13
CA ALA A 358 8.89 12.47 10.54
C ALA A 358 9.91 12.09 11.63
N ASP A 359 11.14 12.56 11.51
CA ASP A 359 12.20 12.34 12.52
C ASP A 359 13.02 13.61 12.73
N THR A 360 12.85 14.26 13.88
CA THR A 360 13.49 15.52 14.21
C THR A 360 15.02 15.45 14.37
N ARG A 361 15.61 14.27 14.37
CA ARG A 361 17.07 14.07 14.37
C ARG A 361 17.72 14.39 13.03
N TYR A 362 16.91 14.57 11.96
CA TYR A 362 17.37 14.79 10.59
C TYR A 362 17.12 16.20 10.10
N TRP A 363 18.01 16.68 9.26
CA TRP A 363 17.75 17.70 8.27
C TRP A 363 17.12 17.07 7.03
N GLN A 364 16.09 17.69 6.52
CA GLN A 364 15.47 17.40 5.24
C GLN A 364 15.91 18.47 4.25
N ILE A 365 16.64 18.07 3.23
CA ILE A 365 17.05 18.91 2.10
C ILE A 365 16.21 18.50 0.92
N SER A 366 15.27 19.34 0.50
CA SER A 366 14.31 19.03 -0.55
C SER A 366 14.23 20.14 -1.59
N GLY A 367 13.75 19.83 -2.78
CA GLY A 367 13.61 20.82 -3.83
C GLY A 367 12.97 20.27 -5.09
N GLN A 368 12.98 21.09 -6.12
CA GLN A 368 12.49 20.75 -7.45
C GLN A 368 13.48 21.18 -8.51
N VAL A 369 13.62 20.39 -9.54
CA VAL A 369 14.42 20.67 -10.72
C VAL A 369 13.48 21.03 -11.88
N ASP A 370 13.88 21.95 -12.76
CA ASP A 370 13.14 22.22 -13.98
C ASP A 370 13.05 20.93 -14.83
N PRO A 371 11.85 20.45 -15.15
CA PRO A 371 11.65 19.22 -15.94
C PRO A 371 12.39 19.20 -17.29
N ALA A 372 12.65 20.37 -17.88
CA ALA A 372 13.39 20.48 -19.14
C ALA A 372 14.83 19.93 -19.08
N TRP A 373 15.38 19.75 -17.88
CA TRP A 373 16.72 19.22 -17.63
C TRP A 373 16.72 17.78 -17.12
N LEU A 374 15.56 17.16 -17.01
CA LEU A 374 15.42 15.79 -16.54
C LEU A 374 15.16 14.86 -17.73
N GLU A 375 16.14 14.05 -18.05
CA GLU A 375 15.94 12.85 -18.86
C GLU A 375 15.39 11.70 -18.01
N ARG A 376 14.95 10.60 -18.65
CA ARG A 376 14.43 9.43 -17.93
C ARG A 376 15.31 9.04 -16.73
N ASP A 377 16.60 8.89 -16.98
CA ASP A 377 17.55 8.25 -16.04
C ASP A 377 18.39 9.27 -15.24
N THR A 378 18.02 10.56 -15.29
CA THR A 378 18.74 11.60 -14.54
C THR A 378 18.63 11.37 -13.04
N ARG A 379 19.75 11.17 -12.38
CA ARG A 379 19.86 11.09 -10.91
C ARG A 379 20.14 12.44 -10.33
N ILE A 380 19.56 12.74 -9.18
CA ILE A 380 19.79 13.99 -8.45
C ILE A 380 20.75 13.68 -7.30
N VAL A 381 21.89 14.37 -7.33
CA VAL A 381 22.94 14.26 -6.32
C VAL A 381 23.09 15.60 -5.62
N ILE A 382 23.15 15.58 -4.29
CA ILE A 382 23.32 16.77 -3.47
C ILE A 382 24.69 16.69 -2.81
N GLN A 383 25.52 17.69 -3.04
CA GLN A 383 26.75 17.89 -2.31
C GLN A 383 26.48 18.75 -1.08
N VAL A 384 26.93 18.28 0.08
CA VAL A 384 26.90 18.99 1.36
C VAL A 384 28.33 19.03 1.89
N GLY A 385 28.91 20.22 1.97
CA GLY A 385 30.34 20.36 2.19
C GLY A 385 31.16 19.68 1.09
N ASP A 386 31.99 18.69 1.45
CA ASP A 386 32.82 17.93 0.52
C ASP A 386 32.19 16.55 0.13
N THR A 387 31.05 16.20 0.70
CA THR A 387 30.43 14.88 0.50
C THR A 387 29.23 14.97 -0.42
N CYS A 388 29.15 14.04 -1.38
CA CYS A 388 28.02 13.90 -2.30
C CYS A 388 27.11 12.75 -1.90
N TYR A 389 25.81 12.99 -1.98
CA TYR A 389 24.77 12.03 -1.62
C TYR A 389 23.73 11.91 -2.75
N ARG A 390 23.27 10.71 -3.03
CA ARG A 390 22.11 10.51 -3.90
C ARG A 390 20.85 10.88 -3.13
N ALA A 391 20.00 11.72 -3.77
CA ALA A 391 18.70 12.09 -3.21
C ALA A 391 17.62 11.09 -3.62
N PHE A 392 16.62 10.87 -2.78
CA PHE A 392 15.36 10.27 -3.20
C PHE A 392 14.64 11.19 -4.19
N HIS A 393 13.97 10.62 -5.16
CA HIS A 393 13.14 11.35 -6.10
C HIS A 393 11.69 11.40 -5.60
N GLN A 394 11.01 12.53 -5.82
CA GLN A 394 9.61 12.74 -5.46
C GLN A 394 8.81 13.20 -6.68
N GLY A 395 7.68 12.50 -6.95
CA GLY A 395 6.88 12.77 -8.14
C GLY A 395 7.69 12.69 -9.44
N GLU A 396 7.56 13.69 -10.30
CA GLU A 396 8.29 13.79 -11.59
C GLU A 396 9.66 14.48 -11.44
N ASN A 397 9.73 15.57 -10.69
CA ASN A 397 10.89 16.46 -10.67
C ASN A 397 11.33 16.92 -9.28
N GLY A 398 10.68 16.43 -8.24
CA GLY A 398 11.06 16.70 -6.87
C GLY A 398 12.17 15.78 -6.38
N PHE A 399 12.83 16.21 -5.30
CA PHE A 399 13.83 15.40 -4.62
C PHE A 399 13.85 15.67 -3.11
N VAL A 400 14.34 14.70 -2.35
CA VAL A 400 14.61 14.85 -0.92
C VAL A 400 15.83 14.05 -0.50
N LEU A 401 16.64 14.64 0.36
CA LEU A 401 17.78 14.01 1.03
C LEU A 401 17.61 14.21 2.54
N TYR A 402 17.86 13.16 3.31
CA TYR A 402 17.87 13.22 4.76
C TYR A 402 19.30 13.01 5.28
N LEU A 403 19.75 13.90 6.18
CA LEU A 403 21.04 13.78 6.83
C LEU A 403 20.88 14.00 8.34
N LYS A 404 21.54 13.19 9.17
CA LYS A 404 21.57 13.41 10.62
C LYS A 404 22.16 14.79 10.94
N LYS A 405 21.58 15.50 11.89
CA LYS A 405 21.97 16.88 12.23
C LYS A 405 23.47 17.03 12.50
N GLY A 406 24.10 16.05 13.12
CA GLY A 406 25.55 16.07 13.37
C GLY A 406 26.43 15.88 12.13
N MET A 407 25.89 15.54 10.96
CA MET A 407 26.63 15.35 9.71
C MET A 407 26.70 16.62 8.86
N VAL A 408 25.98 17.67 9.21
CA VAL A 408 25.86 18.90 8.43
C VAL A 408 26.27 20.07 9.30
N ALA A 409 27.28 20.83 8.87
CA ALA A 409 27.61 22.10 9.49
C ALA A 409 26.82 23.23 8.83
N ARG A 410 26.42 24.24 9.61
CA ARG A 410 25.61 25.38 9.15
C ARG A 410 26.19 26.11 7.94
N GLN A 411 27.52 26.13 7.82
CA GLN A 411 28.27 26.80 6.75
C GLN A 411 28.54 25.91 5.53
N ASP A 412 28.11 24.65 5.57
CA ASP A 412 28.39 23.74 4.46
C ASP A 412 27.68 24.22 3.20
N PRO A 413 28.38 24.41 2.09
CA PRO A 413 27.76 24.79 0.83
C PRO A 413 26.90 23.63 0.31
N LEU A 414 25.69 23.95 -0.13
CA LEU A 414 24.79 23.01 -0.79
C LEU A 414 24.88 23.20 -2.30
N ARG A 415 25.14 22.12 -3.04
CA ARG A 415 25.13 22.10 -4.49
C ARG A 415 24.30 20.95 -4.99
N VAL A 416 23.59 21.15 -6.10
CA VAL A 416 22.77 20.12 -6.74
C VAL A 416 23.41 19.77 -8.07
N TYR A 417 23.48 18.48 -8.33
CA TYR A 417 24.01 17.93 -9.56
C TYR A 417 22.96 17.02 -10.20
N LEU A 418 22.82 17.14 -11.51
CA LEU A 418 22.03 16.28 -12.36
C LEU A 418 23.00 15.34 -13.07
N VAL A 419 22.89 14.04 -12.79
CA VAL A 419 23.82 13.03 -13.28
C VAL A 419 23.08 12.07 -14.20
N ASN A 420 23.52 11.98 -15.44
CA ASN A 420 23.01 11.04 -16.43
C ASN A 420 24.18 10.31 -17.11
N GLY A 421 24.38 9.03 -16.77
CA GLY A 421 25.58 8.27 -17.13
C GLY A 421 26.86 9.02 -16.70
N ASP A 422 27.72 9.33 -17.68
CA ASP A 422 28.97 10.08 -17.47
C ASP A 422 28.78 11.60 -17.53
N SER A 423 27.58 12.08 -17.85
CA SER A 423 27.25 13.50 -17.88
C SER A 423 26.86 13.99 -16.48
N CYS A 424 27.44 15.10 -16.08
CA CYS A 424 27.15 15.73 -14.80
C CYS A 424 26.99 17.25 -14.99
N ILE A 425 25.85 17.76 -14.57
CA ILE A 425 25.48 19.17 -14.66
C ILE A 425 25.31 19.73 -13.25
N GLN A 426 26.04 20.77 -12.90
CA GLN A 426 25.77 21.51 -11.66
C GLN A 426 24.66 22.53 -11.92
N ALA A 427 23.56 22.41 -11.19
CA ALA A 427 22.46 23.36 -11.22
C ALA A 427 22.74 24.59 -10.36
N THR A 428 22.27 25.76 -10.81
CA THR A 428 22.30 26.99 -10.00
C THR A 428 21.21 26.96 -8.96
N VAL A 429 21.58 27.12 -7.70
CA VAL A 429 20.64 27.10 -6.58
C VAL A 429 20.10 28.49 -6.30
N SER A 430 18.79 28.71 -6.41
CA SER A 430 18.15 30.02 -6.24
C SER A 430 18.01 30.47 -4.79
N SER A 431 18.01 29.55 -3.82
CA SER A 431 18.05 29.84 -2.38
C SER A 431 18.44 28.57 -1.59
N ALA A 432 19.42 28.66 -0.74
CA ALA A 432 19.78 27.61 0.21
C ALA A 432 20.16 28.25 1.54
N GLU A 433 19.26 28.18 2.50
CA GLU A 433 19.60 28.52 3.88
C GLU A 433 19.30 27.31 4.77
N LEU A 434 20.32 26.89 5.53
CA LEU A 434 20.10 25.98 6.64
C LEU A 434 19.31 26.72 7.72
N PRO A 435 18.28 26.11 8.33
CA PRO A 435 17.46 26.76 9.35
C PRO A 435 18.30 27.25 10.53
N GLN A 436 17.82 28.31 11.15
CA GLN A 436 18.32 28.71 12.48
C GLN A 436 17.88 27.65 13.49
N GLU A 437 18.80 27.18 14.35
CA GLU A 437 18.45 26.30 15.48
C GLU A 437 17.50 26.98 16.45
#